data_c4820083379d8276807bb1e0d295d1cb
#
_entry.id   c4820083379d8276807bb1e0d295d1cb
#
_cell.length_a   1.000
_cell.length_b   1.000
_cell.length_c   1.000
_cell.angle_alpha   90.00
_cell.angle_beta   90.00
_cell.angle_gamma   90.00
#
_symmetry.space_group_name_H-M   'P 1'
#
loop_
_entity.id
_entity.type
_entity.pdbx_description
1 polymer ?
#
loop_
_entity_poly.entity_id
_entity_poly.type
_entity_poly.pdbx_seq_one_letter_code
_entity_poly.pdbx_strand_id
1 'polypeptide(L)'
;SSHEPPFKIQVAERVTRLPPYLFGRINALLYNKRRAGDDVIDLGMGNPSDPPEEFVIEKLTEAARDPRNHGYSKSNGIANLRREVAGKYLKRFGARLDPDEEVIVCLGSKEGFSHMCLAMMGPGDTAIVPAPYFPIHVYSVALASGNVIALDVGNHDKFLSNIAYTCEHLYPR
;
A
#
# COMPACT_ATOMS: atom_id res chain seq x y z
N SER A 1 30.90 12.89 33.15
CA SER A 1 29.49 12.62 33.45
C SER A 1 28.77 12.35 32.15
N SER A 2 28.47 11.06 31.90
CA SER A 2 27.65 10.60 30.78
C SER A 2 26.22 11.08 31.01
N HIS A 3 25.79 12.11 30.32
CA HIS A 3 24.37 12.45 30.24
C HIS A 3 23.65 11.39 29.41
N GLU A 4 23.17 10.34 30.03
CA GLU A 4 22.09 9.58 29.43
C GLU A 4 20.86 10.50 29.26
N PRO A 5 20.20 10.50 28.12
CA PRO A 5 19.00 11.32 27.96
C PRO A 5 17.95 10.86 28.99
N PRO A 6 17.30 11.81 29.70
CA PRO A 6 16.36 11.50 30.79
C PRO A 6 15.10 10.76 30.35
N PHE A 7 14.93 10.55 29.03
CA PHE A 7 13.78 9.86 28.46
C PHE A 7 14.18 9.10 27.21
N LYS A 8 13.87 7.79 27.16
CA LYS A 8 14.08 6.94 25.99
C LYS A 8 12.74 6.56 25.38
N ILE A 9 12.50 7.00 24.14
CA ILE A 9 11.31 6.61 23.39
C ILE A 9 11.44 5.14 22.97
N GLN A 10 10.48 4.32 23.38
CA GLN A 10 10.37 2.94 22.92
C GLN A 10 9.33 2.87 21.80
N VAL A 11 9.74 2.39 20.62
CA VAL A 11 8.82 2.11 19.53
C VAL A 11 8.10 0.78 19.76
N ALA A 12 6.87 0.68 19.24
CA ALA A 12 6.08 -0.54 19.36
C ALA A 12 6.81 -1.73 18.67
N GLU A 13 6.69 -2.92 19.26
CA GLU A 13 7.32 -4.15 18.76
C GLU A 13 6.99 -4.44 17.29
N ARG A 14 5.74 -4.20 16.88
CA ARG A 14 5.32 -4.35 15.48
C ARG A 14 6.16 -3.52 14.48
N VAL A 15 6.74 -2.39 14.92
CA VAL A 15 7.62 -1.55 14.09
C VAL A 15 9.04 -2.11 14.07
N THR A 16 9.55 -2.61 15.21
CA THR A 16 10.90 -3.20 15.29
C THR A 16 11.02 -4.52 14.54
N ARG A 17 9.91 -5.21 14.31
CA ARG A 17 9.82 -6.46 13.54
C ARG A 17 9.90 -6.22 12.02
N LEU A 18 9.69 -5.00 11.54
CA LEU A 18 9.75 -4.70 10.11
C LEU A 18 11.20 -4.83 9.61
N PRO A 19 11.43 -5.50 8.47
CA PRO A 19 12.74 -5.52 7.85
C PRO A 19 13.13 -4.10 7.38
N PRO A 20 14.45 -3.81 7.27
CA PRO A 20 14.90 -2.54 6.72
C PRO A 20 14.32 -2.28 5.32
N TYR A 21 13.86 -1.04 5.10
CA TYR A 21 13.24 -0.66 3.83
C TYR A 21 14.25 -0.74 2.68
N LEU A 22 14.05 -1.71 1.79
CA LEU A 22 14.99 -2.04 0.71
C LEU A 22 15.30 -0.85 -0.19
N PHE A 23 14.28 -0.09 -0.60
CA PHE A 23 14.49 1.06 -1.49
C PHE A 23 15.29 2.19 -0.83
N GLY A 24 15.21 2.36 0.49
CA GLY A 24 16.06 3.29 1.22
C GLY A 24 17.55 2.91 1.10
N ARG A 25 17.87 1.63 1.19
CA ARG A 25 19.23 1.11 1.01
C ARG A 25 19.73 1.27 -0.43
N ILE A 26 18.89 0.95 -1.41
CA ILE A 26 19.21 1.10 -2.84
C ILE A 26 19.46 2.58 -3.15
N ASN A 27 18.59 3.49 -2.72
CA ASN A 27 18.75 4.92 -2.94
C ASN A 27 20.05 5.47 -2.32
N ALA A 28 20.40 5.03 -1.10
CA ALA A 28 21.66 5.42 -0.47
C ALA A 28 22.88 4.91 -1.26
N LEU A 29 22.82 3.68 -1.78
CA LEU A 29 23.86 3.11 -2.63
C LEU A 29 24.01 3.91 -3.93
N LEU A 30 22.92 4.19 -4.62
CA LEU A 30 22.88 4.99 -5.85
C LEU A 30 23.47 6.39 -5.63
N TYR A 31 23.06 7.04 -4.53
CA TYR A 31 23.56 8.36 -4.16
C TYR A 31 25.09 8.34 -3.96
N ASN A 32 25.60 7.38 -3.21
CA ASN A 32 27.04 7.25 -2.94
C ASN A 32 27.85 6.95 -4.22
N LYS A 33 27.35 6.09 -5.08
CA LYS A 33 27.96 5.75 -6.36
C LYS A 33 28.07 6.97 -7.29
N ARG A 34 26.96 7.70 -7.46
CA ARG A 34 26.93 8.92 -8.27
C ARG A 34 27.88 10.00 -7.71
N ARG A 35 27.97 10.13 -6.39
CA ARG A 35 28.94 11.05 -5.77
C ARG A 35 30.41 10.65 -5.98
N ALA A 36 30.69 9.36 -6.13
CA ALA A 36 32.01 8.86 -6.47
C ALA A 36 32.39 9.06 -7.95
N GLY A 37 31.47 9.55 -8.79
CA GLY A 37 31.68 9.77 -10.21
C GLY A 37 31.31 8.56 -11.08
N ASP A 38 30.72 7.51 -10.50
CA ASP A 38 30.26 6.35 -11.26
C ASP A 38 29.06 6.73 -12.15
N ASP A 39 29.08 6.27 -13.41
CA ASP A 39 27.93 6.35 -14.31
C ASP A 39 26.96 5.20 -13.97
N VAL A 40 25.86 5.52 -13.27
CA VAL A 40 24.91 4.53 -12.76
C VAL A 40 23.58 4.62 -13.47
N ILE A 41 23.20 3.55 -14.14
CA ILE A 41 21.85 3.35 -14.70
C ILE A 41 20.99 2.71 -13.63
N ASP A 42 19.92 3.42 -13.25
CA ASP A 42 18.98 2.96 -12.23
C ASP A 42 17.79 2.21 -12.86
N LEU A 43 17.76 0.90 -12.69
CA LEU A 43 16.66 0.03 -13.09
C LEU A 43 15.83 -0.46 -11.89
N GLY A 44 16.09 0.10 -10.70
CA GLY A 44 15.49 -0.36 -9.44
C GLY A 44 14.07 0.16 -9.18
N MET A 45 13.67 1.27 -9.81
CA MET A 45 12.36 1.87 -9.59
C MET A 45 11.64 2.13 -10.91
N GLY A 46 10.49 1.47 -11.09
CA GLY A 46 9.61 1.69 -12.23
C GLY A 46 8.70 2.91 -12.00
N ASN A 47 9.19 4.11 -12.29
CA ASN A 47 8.34 5.29 -12.32
C ASN A 47 7.62 5.40 -13.67
N PRO A 48 6.33 5.83 -13.69
CA PRO A 48 5.68 6.25 -14.93
C PRO A 48 6.49 7.36 -15.60
N SER A 49 6.81 7.20 -16.87
CA SER A 49 7.55 8.18 -17.67
C SER A 49 6.63 9.12 -18.47
N ASP A 50 5.43 8.63 -18.78
CA ASP A 50 4.46 9.39 -19.56
C ASP A 50 3.66 10.32 -18.65
N PRO A 51 3.42 11.59 -19.08
CA PRO A 51 2.56 12.50 -18.35
C PRO A 51 1.10 12.03 -18.39
N PRO A 52 0.25 12.48 -17.44
CA PRO A 52 -1.18 12.28 -17.57
C PRO A 52 -1.74 13.07 -18.77
N GLU A 53 -2.88 12.62 -19.27
CA GLU A 53 -3.60 13.33 -20.33
C GLU A 53 -3.89 14.79 -19.94
N GLU A 54 -3.77 15.72 -20.90
CA GLU A 54 -3.89 17.17 -20.66
C GLU A 54 -5.21 17.55 -19.98
N PHE A 55 -6.32 16.92 -20.39
CA PHE A 55 -7.63 17.23 -19.78
C PHE A 55 -7.68 16.91 -18.27
N VAL A 56 -6.86 15.99 -17.77
CA VAL A 56 -6.75 15.67 -16.33
C VAL A 56 -6.06 16.84 -15.61
N ILE A 57 -4.99 17.38 -16.21
CA ILE A 57 -4.24 18.52 -15.68
C ILE A 57 -5.13 19.76 -15.63
N GLU A 58 -5.87 20.01 -16.73
CA GLU A 58 -6.81 21.14 -16.82
C GLU A 58 -7.90 21.06 -15.74
N LYS A 59 -8.52 19.89 -15.56
CA LYS A 59 -9.55 19.67 -14.54
C LYS A 59 -9.03 19.79 -13.12
N LEU A 60 -7.83 19.30 -12.86
CA LEU A 60 -7.18 19.50 -11.56
C LEU A 60 -6.92 20.98 -11.30
N THR A 61 -6.41 21.71 -12.29
CA THR A 61 -6.12 23.14 -12.18
C THR A 61 -7.40 23.95 -11.97
N GLU A 62 -8.47 23.66 -12.70
CA GLU A 62 -9.79 24.26 -12.53
C GLU A 62 -10.30 24.05 -11.09
N ALA A 63 -10.27 22.81 -10.62
CA ALA A 63 -10.73 22.46 -9.29
C ALA A 63 -9.87 23.11 -8.18
N ALA A 64 -8.55 23.21 -8.37
CA ALA A 64 -7.64 23.83 -7.41
C ALA A 64 -7.81 25.36 -7.32
N ARG A 65 -8.28 26.00 -8.37
CA ARG A 65 -8.56 27.46 -8.38
C ARG A 65 -9.91 27.82 -7.74
N ASP A 66 -10.79 26.88 -7.53
CA ASP A 66 -12.09 27.12 -6.91
C ASP A 66 -11.96 27.13 -5.38
N PRO A 67 -12.14 28.29 -4.69
CA PRO A 67 -11.99 28.39 -3.25
C PRO A 67 -12.93 27.47 -2.46
N ARG A 68 -14.06 27.05 -3.06
CA ARG A 68 -15.00 26.12 -2.44
C ARG A 68 -14.40 24.74 -2.18
N ASN A 69 -13.33 24.39 -2.89
CA ASN A 69 -12.61 23.13 -2.76
C ASN A 69 -11.49 23.14 -1.71
N HIS A 70 -11.25 24.29 -1.04
CA HIS A 70 -10.15 24.44 -0.09
C HIS A 70 -10.52 24.06 1.35
N GLY A 71 -11.76 23.63 1.60
CA GLY A 71 -12.22 23.15 2.90
C GLY A 71 -11.77 21.73 3.19
N TYR A 72 -12.18 21.23 4.37
CA TYR A 72 -11.99 19.83 4.74
C TYR A 72 -12.73 18.91 3.77
N SER A 73 -12.06 17.85 3.31
CA SER A 73 -12.70 16.78 2.56
C SER A 73 -13.56 15.89 3.48
N LYS A 74 -14.57 15.22 2.92
CA LYS A 74 -15.29 14.17 3.63
C LYS A 74 -14.37 12.96 3.84
N SER A 75 -14.45 12.35 5.02
CA SER A 75 -13.58 11.21 5.41
C SER A 75 -13.70 10.00 4.47
N ASN A 76 -14.86 9.78 3.89
CA ASN A 76 -15.09 8.69 2.91
C ASN A 76 -14.93 9.14 1.45
N GLY A 77 -14.51 10.38 1.21
CA GLY A 77 -14.36 10.96 -0.12
C GLY A 77 -15.60 11.69 -0.64
N ILE A 78 -15.42 12.49 -1.69
CA ILE A 78 -16.50 13.28 -2.29
C ILE A 78 -17.54 12.38 -2.98
N ALA A 79 -18.82 12.69 -2.80
CA ALA A 79 -19.93 11.86 -3.26
C ALA A 79 -19.91 11.62 -4.79
N ASN A 80 -19.51 12.64 -5.57
CA ASN A 80 -19.42 12.47 -7.03
C ASN A 80 -18.39 11.41 -7.43
N LEU A 81 -17.19 11.43 -6.82
CA LEU A 81 -16.16 10.43 -7.11
C LEU A 81 -16.63 9.02 -6.74
N ARG A 82 -17.28 8.85 -5.58
CA ARG A 82 -17.81 7.56 -5.16
C ARG A 82 -18.89 7.03 -6.13
N ARG A 83 -19.78 7.90 -6.61
CA ARG A 83 -20.79 7.54 -7.63
C ARG A 83 -20.14 7.14 -8.96
N GLU A 84 -19.13 7.87 -9.42
CA GLU A 84 -18.41 7.53 -10.66
C GLU A 84 -17.66 6.20 -10.54
N VAL A 85 -17.07 5.90 -9.38
CA VAL A 85 -16.46 4.60 -9.10
C VAL A 85 -17.50 3.49 -9.17
N ALA A 86 -18.64 3.64 -8.48
CA ALA A 86 -19.73 2.66 -8.52
C ALA A 86 -20.27 2.46 -9.95
N GLY A 87 -20.47 3.53 -10.70
CA GLY A 87 -20.88 3.49 -12.12
C GLY A 87 -19.88 2.78 -13.01
N LYS A 88 -18.58 3.01 -12.82
CA LYS A 88 -17.51 2.30 -13.53
C LYS A 88 -17.53 0.80 -13.24
N TYR A 89 -17.71 0.40 -12.00
CA TYR A 89 -17.80 -1.02 -11.62
C TYR A 89 -19.00 -1.70 -12.24
N LEU A 90 -20.16 -1.04 -12.22
CA LEU A 90 -21.36 -1.55 -12.88
C LEU A 90 -21.13 -1.72 -14.38
N LYS A 91 -20.62 -0.68 -15.05
CA LYS A 91 -20.42 -0.67 -16.51
C LYS A 91 -19.37 -1.68 -16.98
N ARG A 92 -18.27 -1.82 -16.24
CA ARG A 92 -17.11 -2.61 -16.69
C ARG A 92 -17.15 -4.06 -16.23
N PHE A 93 -17.71 -4.30 -15.05
CA PHE A 93 -17.66 -5.62 -14.40
C PHE A 93 -19.04 -6.18 -14.07
N GLY A 94 -20.14 -5.45 -14.33
CA GLY A 94 -21.48 -5.84 -13.93
C GLY A 94 -21.72 -5.81 -12.41
N ALA A 95 -20.75 -5.33 -11.62
CA ALA A 95 -20.83 -5.28 -10.18
C ALA A 95 -21.55 -4.00 -9.74
N ARG A 96 -22.69 -4.18 -9.06
CA ARG A 96 -23.48 -3.07 -8.49
C ARG A 96 -22.98 -2.78 -7.09
N LEU A 97 -22.54 -1.54 -6.84
CA LEU A 97 -22.07 -1.05 -5.56
C LEU A 97 -22.95 0.12 -5.10
N ASP A 98 -23.23 0.18 -3.81
CA ASP A 98 -23.79 1.36 -3.18
C ASP A 98 -22.66 2.40 -2.97
N PRO A 99 -22.74 3.59 -3.60
CA PRO A 99 -21.68 4.58 -3.48
C PRO A 99 -21.54 5.17 -2.06
N ASP A 100 -22.55 5.04 -1.21
CA ASP A 100 -22.53 5.61 0.14
C ASP A 100 -22.02 4.62 1.20
N GLU A 101 -22.27 3.33 1.01
CA GLU A 101 -21.93 2.28 1.99
C GLU A 101 -20.76 1.37 1.54
N GLU A 102 -20.53 1.21 0.21
CA GLU A 102 -19.58 0.23 -0.31
C GLU A 102 -18.40 0.86 -1.05
N VAL A 103 -18.27 2.19 -1.05
CA VAL A 103 -17.16 2.90 -1.70
C VAL A 103 -16.53 3.92 -0.76
N ILE A 104 -15.23 3.76 -0.50
CA ILE A 104 -14.41 4.72 0.22
C ILE A 104 -13.25 5.18 -0.66
N VAL A 105 -12.95 6.48 -0.62
CA VAL A 105 -11.81 7.07 -1.35
C VAL A 105 -10.61 7.16 -0.43
N CYS A 106 -9.45 6.72 -0.93
CA CYS A 106 -8.19 6.75 -0.21
C CYS A 106 -7.15 7.56 -1.01
N LEU A 107 -6.13 8.07 -0.32
CA LEU A 107 -4.98 8.73 -0.95
C LEU A 107 -3.98 7.69 -1.47
N GLY A 108 -4.40 7.01 -2.53
CA GLY A 108 -3.67 5.93 -3.15
C GLY A 108 -3.98 4.54 -2.57
N SER A 109 -3.68 3.52 -3.36
CA SER A 109 -3.96 2.10 -3.01
C SER A 109 -3.19 1.62 -1.78
N LYS A 110 -2.02 2.19 -1.48
CA LYS A 110 -1.24 1.83 -0.29
C LYS A 110 -1.97 2.19 1.01
N GLU A 111 -2.56 3.38 1.07
CA GLU A 111 -3.36 3.80 2.22
C GLU A 111 -4.56 2.87 2.40
N GLY A 112 -5.34 2.66 1.33
CA GLY A 112 -6.51 1.81 1.37
C GLY A 112 -6.19 0.39 1.83
N PHE A 113 -5.12 -0.21 1.27
CA PHE A 113 -4.69 -1.56 1.65
C PHE A 113 -4.21 -1.62 3.11
N SER A 114 -3.41 -0.64 3.55
CA SER A 114 -2.90 -0.59 4.92
C SER A 114 -4.02 -0.43 5.94
N HIS A 115 -4.97 0.47 5.69
CA HIS A 115 -6.12 0.68 6.57
C HIS A 115 -7.07 -0.52 6.57
N MET A 116 -7.26 -1.19 5.41
CA MET A 116 -8.01 -2.43 5.36
C MET A 116 -7.38 -3.52 6.24
N CYS A 117 -6.05 -3.70 6.19
CA CYS A 117 -5.37 -4.64 7.07
C CYS A 117 -5.58 -4.28 8.56
N LEU A 118 -5.46 -2.98 8.92
CA LEU A 118 -5.70 -2.53 10.29
C LEU A 118 -7.15 -2.75 10.75
N ALA A 119 -8.12 -2.65 9.84
CA ALA A 119 -9.54 -2.84 10.17
C ALA A 119 -9.94 -4.32 10.27
N MET A 120 -9.27 -5.20 9.53
CA MET A 120 -9.68 -6.60 9.37
C MET A 120 -8.78 -7.60 10.09
N MET A 121 -7.59 -7.20 10.53
CA MET A 121 -6.59 -8.11 11.10
C MET A 121 -6.11 -7.65 12.47
N GLY A 122 -5.70 -8.61 13.28
CA GLY A 122 -5.11 -8.40 14.59
C GLY A 122 -4.14 -9.51 14.99
N PRO A 123 -3.71 -9.54 16.27
CA PRO A 123 -2.84 -10.59 16.78
C PRO A 123 -3.45 -11.98 16.62
N GLY A 124 -2.70 -12.88 16.00
CA GLY A 124 -3.14 -14.25 15.72
C GLY A 124 -3.63 -14.47 14.28
N ASP A 125 -4.11 -13.43 13.60
CA ASP A 125 -4.52 -13.54 12.20
C ASP A 125 -3.33 -13.75 11.28
N THR A 126 -3.57 -14.46 10.18
CA THR A 126 -2.54 -14.76 9.19
C THR A 126 -3.02 -14.42 7.79
N ALA A 127 -2.19 -13.69 7.04
CA ALA A 127 -2.40 -13.43 5.63
C ALA A 127 -1.48 -14.29 4.76
N ILE A 128 -2.03 -14.84 3.68
CA ILE A 128 -1.24 -15.44 2.60
C ILE A 128 -0.90 -14.35 1.59
N VAL A 129 0.38 -14.21 1.27
CA VAL A 129 0.89 -13.18 0.36
C VAL A 129 1.66 -13.86 -0.77
N PRO A 130 1.38 -13.53 -2.05
CA PRO A 130 2.17 -14.06 -3.17
C PRO A 130 3.61 -13.52 -3.13
N ALA A 131 4.60 -14.38 -3.37
CA ALA A 131 6.01 -14.01 -3.47
C ALA A 131 6.51 -14.19 -4.92
N PRO A 132 7.26 -13.24 -5.51
CA PRO A 132 7.70 -11.97 -4.90
C PRO A 132 6.56 -10.99 -4.66
N TYR A 133 6.69 -10.15 -3.64
CA TYR A 133 5.64 -9.20 -3.22
C TYR A 133 6.15 -7.76 -3.17
N PHE A 134 5.24 -6.83 -3.31
CA PHE A 134 5.50 -5.43 -3.00
C PHE A 134 5.48 -5.23 -1.47
N PRO A 135 6.43 -4.49 -0.88
CA PRO A 135 6.60 -4.42 0.58
C PRO A 135 5.34 -4.07 1.37
N ILE A 136 4.45 -3.24 0.82
CA ILE A 136 3.22 -2.84 1.52
C ILE A 136 2.32 -4.03 1.88
N HIS A 137 2.33 -5.10 1.09
CA HIS A 137 1.49 -6.27 1.34
C HIS A 137 1.89 -6.99 2.64
N VAL A 138 3.18 -7.05 2.94
CA VAL A 138 3.71 -7.66 4.16
C VAL A 138 3.73 -6.67 5.32
N TYR A 139 4.14 -5.42 5.05
CA TYR A 139 4.26 -4.41 6.09
C TYR A 139 2.91 -4.03 6.69
N SER A 140 1.86 -3.94 5.88
CA SER A 140 0.51 -3.64 6.40
C SER A 140 -0.01 -4.72 7.33
N VAL A 141 0.22 -5.99 6.99
CA VAL A 141 -0.14 -7.13 7.86
C VAL A 141 0.66 -7.10 9.15
N ALA A 142 1.97 -6.88 9.09
CA ALA A 142 2.84 -6.79 10.26
C ALA A 142 2.46 -5.61 11.18
N LEU A 143 2.11 -4.44 10.61
CA LEU A 143 1.64 -3.29 11.36
C LEU A 143 0.27 -3.52 12.03
N ALA A 144 -0.58 -4.33 11.41
CA ALA A 144 -1.82 -4.82 12.02
C ALA A 144 -1.60 -5.93 13.07
N SER A 145 -0.34 -6.28 13.36
CA SER A 145 0.07 -7.36 14.27
C SER A 145 -0.28 -8.77 13.79
N GLY A 146 -0.63 -8.93 12.51
CA GLY A 146 -0.87 -10.22 11.86
C GLY A 146 0.43 -10.94 11.49
N ASN A 147 0.28 -12.20 11.11
CA ASN A 147 1.33 -13.05 10.57
C ASN A 147 1.27 -13.10 9.04
N VAL A 148 2.39 -13.41 8.40
CA VAL A 148 2.48 -13.53 6.94
C VAL A 148 3.00 -14.90 6.55
N ILE A 149 2.32 -15.54 5.61
CA ILE A 149 2.83 -16.71 4.88
C ILE A 149 3.03 -16.29 3.43
N ALA A 150 4.29 -16.27 2.98
CA ALA A 150 4.63 -15.95 1.60
C ALA A 150 4.67 -17.24 0.77
N LEU A 151 3.89 -17.29 -0.31
CA LEU A 151 3.85 -18.42 -1.23
C LEU A 151 4.38 -18.01 -2.61
N ASP A 152 5.29 -18.82 -3.16
CA ASP A 152 5.88 -18.62 -4.48
C ASP A 152 4.83 -18.75 -5.58
N VAL A 153 4.76 -17.75 -6.49
CA VAL A 153 3.84 -17.70 -7.64
C VAL A 153 4.44 -18.28 -8.93
N GLY A 154 5.67 -18.79 -8.90
CA GLY A 154 6.38 -19.23 -10.10
C GLY A 154 5.66 -20.30 -10.95
N ASN A 155 4.77 -21.08 -10.35
CA ASN A 155 3.88 -22.01 -11.05
C ASN A 155 2.44 -21.81 -10.56
N HIS A 156 1.53 -21.46 -11.46
CA HIS A 156 0.14 -21.10 -11.13
C HIS A 156 -0.63 -22.22 -10.41
N ASP A 157 -0.59 -23.44 -10.95
CA ASP A 157 -1.35 -24.56 -10.38
C ASP A 157 -0.79 -24.96 -9.02
N LYS A 158 0.54 -24.95 -8.88
CA LYS A 158 1.20 -25.18 -7.60
C LYS A 158 0.90 -24.08 -6.59
N PHE A 159 0.83 -22.82 -7.02
CA PHE A 159 0.47 -21.72 -6.16
C PHE A 159 -0.96 -21.88 -5.59
N LEU A 160 -1.95 -22.19 -6.45
CA LEU A 160 -3.32 -22.42 -6.01
C LEU A 160 -3.44 -23.64 -5.06
N SER A 161 -2.75 -24.73 -5.36
CA SER A 161 -2.74 -25.91 -4.48
C SER A 161 -2.07 -25.62 -3.14
N ASN A 162 -1.02 -24.81 -3.12
CA ASN A 162 -0.36 -24.39 -1.88
C ASN A 162 -1.25 -23.47 -1.03
N ILE A 163 -2.06 -22.60 -1.64
CA ILE A 163 -3.07 -21.80 -0.92
C ILE A 163 -4.06 -22.73 -0.23
N ALA A 164 -4.66 -23.66 -0.99
CA ALA A 164 -5.62 -24.63 -0.45
C ALA A 164 -5.01 -25.44 0.70
N TYR A 165 -3.82 -26.00 0.50
CA TYR A 165 -3.09 -26.75 1.52
C TYR A 165 -2.82 -25.91 2.77
N THR A 166 -2.39 -24.65 2.60
CA THR A 166 -2.12 -23.75 3.73
C THR A 166 -3.39 -23.46 4.52
N CYS A 167 -4.52 -23.19 3.83
CA CYS A 167 -5.81 -22.94 4.48
C CYS A 167 -6.31 -24.16 5.28
N GLU A 168 -6.02 -25.38 4.81
CA GLU A 168 -6.42 -26.60 5.48
C GLU A 168 -5.56 -26.97 6.70
N HIS A 169 -4.26 -26.64 6.66
CA HIS A 169 -3.26 -27.13 7.61
C HIS A 169 -2.68 -26.05 8.55
N LEU A 170 -3.08 -24.79 8.37
CA LEU A 170 -2.66 -23.73 9.27
C LEU A 170 -3.46 -23.76 10.58
N TYR A 171 -2.76 -23.83 11.69
CA TYR A 171 -3.33 -23.81 13.04
C TYR A 171 -2.59 -22.78 13.92
N PRO A 172 -3.31 -22.10 14.87
CA PRO A 172 -4.78 -22.10 15.03
C PRO A 172 -5.48 -21.41 13.84
N ARG A 173 -6.73 -21.76 13.61
CA ARG A 173 -7.58 -21.11 12.59
C ARG A 173 -8.31 -19.93 13.19
#